data_0ea998d2aef8e42b86cfdf718d1ba4ef
#
_entry.id   0ea998d2aef8e42b86cfdf718d1ba4ef
#
_cell.length_a   1.000
_cell.length_b   1.000
_cell.length_c   1.000
_cell.angle_alpha   90.00
_cell.angle_beta   90.00
_cell.angle_gamma   90.00
#
_symmetry.space_group_name_H-M   'P 1'
#
loop_
_entity.id
_entity.type
_entity.pdbx_description
1 polymer ?
#
loop_
_entity_poly.entity_id
_entity_poly.type
_entity_poly.pdbx_seq_one_letter_code
_entity_poly.pdbx_strand_id
1 'polypeptide(L)'
;FNQRNVAVMINGVPQNDMENGWVYWSNWDGVGDATSSIQMQRGLSAVNLATPSIGGTMNIITDPAAQAKGGKFKQEVGEGGFLKSTINYNSGLINDKLAISGTIVRKTGDGFIDGTWTDAWAYYLGTSYAISDDQRVELYAIGAPQRHGQNLYKQNIATYSQELAGSIDGYNDSAYVAGEKFETEAGRFYNQNWAPVSSDYKGKQYWYMYGAKTTDRYSSDFLNERENFFHKPLVNLNHFYDISDELRLSSVAYWSGGSGGGTGTYGSVSRTPAVEGERWYASSPWMWDWNGEIAENSANVDSAFSDTENRSTGILRNSINRQDTYGLISKLNYD
;
A
#
# COMPACT_ATOMS: atom_id res chain seq x y z
N PHE A 1 -4.02 20.83 4.01
CA PHE A 1 -2.62 20.62 3.58
C PHE A 1 -2.55 19.38 2.68
N ASN A 2 -1.83 19.49 1.55
CA ASN A 2 -1.57 18.35 0.68
C ASN A 2 -0.26 17.68 1.14
N GLN A 3 -0.22 16.36 1.30
CA GLN A 3 0.98 15.65 1.73
C GLN A 3 2.20 15.86 0.81
N ARG A 4 1.99 16.23 -0.45
CA ARG A 4 3.05 16.60 -1.40
C ARG A 4 3.89 17.80 -0.94
N ASN A 5 3.35 18.60 -0.04
CA ASN A 5 3.99 19.79 0.50
C ASN A 5 4.77 19.51 1.80
N VAL A 6 4.77 18.27 2.25
CA VAL A 6 5.49 17.82 3.45
C VAL A 6 6.57 16.84 3.04
N ALA A 7 7.83 17.13 3.37
CA ALA A 7 8.91 16.18 3.19
C ALA A 7 8.81 15.10 4.27
N VAL A 8 8.66 13.85 3.86
CA VAL A 8 8.65 12.70 4.76
C VAL A 8 9.94 11.92 4.57
N MET A 9 10.63 11.65 5.67
CA MET A 9 11.88 10.90 5.68
C MET A 9 11.81 9.72 6.63
N ILE A 10 12.56 8.67 6.32
CA ILE A 10 12.84 7.56 7.22
C ILE A 10 14.36 7.48 7.36
N ASN A 11 14.87 7.65 8.58
CA ASN A 11 16.31 7.69 8.88
C ASN A 11 17.10 8.64 7.96
N GLY A 12 16.51 9.81 7.63
CA GLY A 12 17.11 10.80 6.77
C GLY A 12 16.92 10.57 5.26
N VAL A 13 16.32 9.46 4.84
CA VAL A 13 16.05 9.17 3.42
C VAL A 13 14.66 9.68 3.02
N PRO A 14 14.56 10.56 2.00
CA PRO A 14 13.27 11.04 1.49
C PRO A 14 12.38 9.90 0.96
N GLN A 15 11.10 9.94 1.30
CA GLN A 15 10.12 8.93 0.92
C GLN A 15 9.05 9.42 -0.05
N ASN A 16 8.97 10.73 -0.28
CA ASN A 16 8.06 11.28 -1.27
C ASN A 16 8.42 10.73 -2.67
N ASP A 17 7.42 10.27 -3.37
CA ASP A 17 7.56 9.79 -4.74
C ASP A 17 8.08 10.90 -5.67
N MET A 18 9.08 10.58 -6.50
CA MET A 18 9.78 11.58 -7.31
C MET A 18 8.93 12.13 -8.46
N GLU A 19 7.91 11.39 -8.91
CA GLU A 19 7.05 11.81 -10.02
C GLU A 19 5.90 12.68 -9.53
N ASN A 20 5.28 12.31 -8.40
CA ASN A 20 4.03 12.93 -7.96
C ASN A 20 4.07 13.53 -6.55
N GLY A 21 5.15 13.34 -5.80
CA GLY A 21 5.35 13.87 -4.46
C GLY A 21 4.54 13.19 -3.34
N TRP A 22 3.80 12.11 -3.65
CA TRP A 22 2.99 11.40 -2.66
C TRP A 22 3.83 10.45 -1.80
N VAL A 23 3.37 10.23 -0.59
CA VAL A 23 3.85 9.12 0.25
C VAL A 23 2.76 8.05 0.29
N TYR A 24 3.08 6.87 -0.22
CA TYR A 24 2.20 5.70 -0.20
C TYR A 24 2.41 4.94 1.12
N TRP A 25 1.66 5.29 2.14
CA TRP A 25 1.86 4.80 3.50
C TRP A 25 1.74 3.28 3.65
N SER A 26 0.99 2.62 2.78
CA SER A 26 0.93 1.15 2.75
C SER A 26 2.28 0.48 2.47
N ASN A 27 3.22 1.18 1.83
CA ASN A 27 4.57 0.70 1.57
C ASN A 27 5.47 0.72 2.83
N TRP A 28 5.00 1.38 3.89
CA TRP A 28 5.70 1.57 5.16
C TRP A 28 4.92 1.00 6.35
N ASP A 29 3.98 0.10 6.06
CA ASP A 29 3.24 -0.61 7.10
C ASP A 29 4.21 -1.38 7.99
N GLY A 30 4.05 -1.25 9.31
CA GLY A 30 4.97 -1.83 10.29
C GLY A 30 6.19 -0.98 10.67
N VAL A 31 6.52 0.09 9.93
CA VAL A 31 7.62 0.99 10.33
C VAL A 31 7.36 1.63 11.70
N GLY A 32 6.10 1.89 12.03
CA GLY A 32 5.68 2.40 13.34
C GLY A 32 6.05 1.48 14.51
N ASP A 33 6.09 0.16 14.28
CA ASP A 33 6.47 -0.81 15.31
C ASP A 33 7.99 -0.82 15.59
N ALA A 34 8.80 -0.23 14.68
CA ALA A 34 10.25 -0.08 14.80
C ALA A 34 10.68 1.37 15.14
N THR A 35 9.74 2.31 15.17
CA THR A 35 10.02 3.74 15.35
C THR A 35 10.43 4.05 16.78
N SER A 36 11.57 4.73 16.94
CA SER A 36 12.06 5.28 18.22
C SER A 36 11.50 6.68 18.48
N SER A 37 11.47 7.53 17.44
CA SER A 37 10.97 8.90 17.53
C SER A 37 10.51 9.43 16.17
N ILE A 38 9.68 10.46 16.21
CA ILE A 38 9.26 11.21 15.02
C ILE A 38 9.60 12.68 15.27
N GLN A 39 10.48 13.22 14.44
CA GLN A 39 10.81 14.63 14.44
C GLN A 39 9.93 15.36 13.44
N MET A 40 9.26 16.42 13.88
CA MET A 40 8.40 17.23 13.04
C MET A 40 8.82 18.70 13.09
N GLN A 41 9.00 19.29 11.93
CA GLN A 41 9.18 20.72 11.76
C GLN A 41 8.01 21.28 10.96
N ARG A 42 7.36 22.32 11.46
CA ARG A 42 6.25 23.00 10.78
C ARG A 42 6.76 24.19 9.97
N GLY A 43 6.07 24.45 8.83
CA GLY A 43 6.35 25.60 7.98
C GLY A 43 7.53 25.34 7.03
N LEU A 44 8.03 26.40 6.43
CA LEU A 44 9.19 26.33 5.55
C LEU A 44 10.35 25.67 6.30
N SER A 45 10.82 24.59 5.76
CA SER A 45 12.04 23.96 6.24
C SER A 45 13.18 24.96 6.09
N ALA A 46 13.60 25.53 7.21
CA ALA A 46 14.81 26.32 7.21
C ALA A 46 15.97 25.35 6.94
N VAL A 47 16.52 25.50 5.72
CA VAL A 47 17.86 25.06 5.37
C VAL A 47 18.11 23.55 5.19
N ASN A 48 18.54 23.20 3.99
CA ASN A 48 19.40 22.04 3.67
C ASN A 48 18.78 20.64 3.81
N LEU A 49 17.50 20.48 3.54
CA LEU A 49 16.97 19.15 3.25
C LEU A 49 17.08 18.85 1.75
N ALA A 50 17.46 17.63 1.44
CA ALA A 50 17.55 17.16 0.05
C ALA A 50 16.21 17.24 -0.71
N THR A 51 15.09 17.40 0.01
CA THR A 51 13.75 17.57 -0.54
C THR A 51 13.16 18.89 -0.04
N PRO A 52 12.88 19.84 -0.92
CA PRO A 52 12.24 21.10 -0.54
C PRO A 52 10.82 20.84 -0.04
N SER A 53 10.44 21.53 1.04
CA SER A 53 9.12 21.41 1.63
C SER A 53 8.63 22.77 2.14
N ILE A 54 7.43 23.15 1.73
CA ILE A 54 6.76 24.38 2.18
C ILE A 54 5.82 24.14 3.37
N GLY A 55 5.37 22.91 3.56
CA GLY A 55 4.40 22.53 4.61
C GLY A 55 5.06 22.01 5.90
N GLY A 56 6.32 21.68 5.82
CA GLY A 56 7.08 21.10 6.93
C GLY A 56 7.81 19.83 6.60
N THR A 57 8.46 19.28 7.61
CA THR A 57 9.24 18.04 7.50
C THR A 57 8.83 17.06 8.58
N MET A 58 8.73 15.79 8.23
CA MET A 58 8.57 14.66 9.14
C MET A 58 9.75 13.71 8.93
N ASN A 59 10.52 13.43 9.98
CA ASN A 59 11.56 12.41 9.94
C ASN A 59 11.24 11.32 10.97
N ILE A 60 11.01 10.11 10.48
CA ILE A 60 10.78 8.91 11.28
C ILE A 60 12.14 8.29 11.55
N ILE A 61 12.47 8.15 12.83
CA ILE A 61 13.77 7.68 13.27
C ILE A 61 13.62 6.33 13.95
N THR A 62 14.43 5.38 13.52
CA THR A 62 14.61 4.08 14.17
C THR A 62 16.05 4.02 14.67
N ASP A 63 16.25 4.09 15.99
CA ASP A 63 17.60 4.14 16.57
C ASP A 63 17.85 2.87 17.40
N PRO A 64 18.65 1.92 16.88
CA PRO A 64 19.00 0.70 17.61
C PRO A 64 19.78 0.95 18.90
N ALA A 65 20.63 1.99 18.92
CA ALA A 65 21.50 2.28 20.06
C ALA A 65 20.71 2.88 21.25
N ALA A 66 19.58 3.55 20.98
CA ALA A 66 18.71 4.11 22.01
C ALA A 66 17.79 3.07 22.66
N GLN A 67 17.75 1.83 22.14
CA GLN A 67 16.87 0.79 22.64
C GLN A 67 17.51 -0.06 23.73
N ALA A 68 16.79 -0.27 24.84
CA ALA A 68 17.21 -1.22 25.87
C ALA A 68 17.14 -2.66 25.30
N LYS A 69 18.03 -3.53 25.82
CA LYS A 69 18.01 -4.96 25.48
C LYS A 69 16.67 -5.58 25.87
N GLY A 70 16.04 -6.27 24.91
CA GLY A 70 14.80 -6.98 25.18
C GLY A 70 14.11 -7.44 23.91
N GLY A 71 13.03 -8.17 24.10
CA GLY A 71 12.14 -8.61 23.04
C GLY A 71 10.69 -8.33 23.39
N LYS A 72 9.88 -8.09 22.39
CA LYS A 72 8.44 -7.87 22.54
C LYS A 72 7.69 -8.69 21.50
N PHE A 73 6.68 -9.42 21.96
CA PHE A 73 5.66 -10.00 21.12
C PHE A 73 4.35 -9.25 21.35
N LYS A 74 3.71 -8.86 20.27
CA LYS A 74 2.40 -8.17 20.31
C LYS A 74 1.46 -8.89 19.35
N GLN A 75 0.27 -9.19 19.84
CA GLN A 75 -0.83 -9.76 19.07
C GLN A 75 -2.00 -8.79 19.11
N GLU A 76 -2.50 -8.42 17.92
CA GLU A 76 -3.67 -7.56 17.74
C GLU A 76 -4.72 -8.36 16.99
N VAL A 77 -5.94 -8.33 17.48
CA VAL A 77 -7.11 -8.97 16.88
C VAL A 77 -8.21 -7.95 16.69
N GLY A 78 -9.02 -8.13 15.67
CA GLY A 78 -10.10 -7.21 15.36
C GLY A 78 -11.21 -7.89 14.57
N GLU A 79 -12.18 -7.10 14.20
CA GLU A 79 -13.30 -7.52 13.37
C GLU A 79 -12.82 -7.91 11.95
N GLY A 80 -13.61 -8.73 11.24
CA GLY A 80 -13.23 -9.22 9.90
C GLY A 80 -12.04 -10.20 9.92
N GLY A 81 -11.86 -10.93 11.02
CA GLY A 81 -10.70 -11.85 11.16
C GLY A 81 -9.36 -11.13 11.19
N PHE A 82 -9.34 -9.81 11.48
CA PHE A 82 -8.10 -9.06 11.55
C PHE A 82 -7.16 -9.64 12.58
N LEU A 83 -5.96 -9.96 12.12
CA LEU A 83 -4.88 -10.51 12.92
C LEU A 83 -3.58 -9.81 12.57
N LYS A 84 -2.93 -9.18 13.56
CA LYS A 84 -1.60 -8.62 13.41
C LYS A 84 -0.68 -9.15 14.50
N SER A 85 0.40 -9.82 14.08
CA SER A 85 1.43 -10.36 14.95
C SER A 85 2.71 -9.56 14.73
N THR A 86 3.29 -9.03 15.80
CA THR A 86 4.54 -8.29 15.77
C THR A 86 5.55 -8.96 16.70
N ILE A 87 6.73 -9.22 16.18
CA ILE A 87 7.90 -9.64 16.96
C ILE A 87 8.96 -8.56 16.82
N ASN A 88 9.43 -8.05 17.94
CA ASN A 88 10.53 -7.09 17.99
C ASN A 88 11.61 -7.61 18.94
N TYR A 89 12.88 -7.40 18.56
CA TYR A 89 14.03 -7.69 19.39
C TYR A 89 15.07 -6.58 19.29
N ASN A 90 15.63 -6.20 20.44
CA ASN A 90 16.71 -5.21 20.56
C ASN A 90 17.85 -5.84 21.37
N SER A 91 19.07 -5.76 20.88
CA SER A 91 20.25 -6.28 21.60
C SER A 91 20.65 -5.42 22.80
N GLY A 92 20.17 -4.15 22.80
CA GLY A 92 20.84 -3.11 23.59
C GLY A 92 22.25 -2.84 23.06
N LEU A 93 23.00 -2.02 23.75
CA LEU A 93 24.39 -1.73 23.42
C LEU A 93 25.28 -2.89 23.85
N ILE A 94 25.99 -3.50 22.90
CA ILE A 94 26.93 -4.61 23.10
C ILE A 94 28.34 -4.03 23.13
N ASN A 95 29.04 -4.20 24.23
CA ASN A 95 30.40 -3.66 24.46
C ASN A 95 30.52 -2.16 24.14
N ASP A 96 29.49 -1.41 24.44
CA ASP A 96 29.37 0.03 24.19
C ASP A 96 29.58 0.49 22.75
N LYS A 97 29.52 -0.46 21.79
CA LYS A 97 29.82 -0.18 20.37
C LYS A 97 28.77 -0.63 19.39
N LEU A 98 28.17 -1.79 19.60
CA LEU A 98 27.26 -2.39 18.62
C LEU A 98 25.85 -2.49 19.19
N ALA A 99 24.88 -2.05 18.40
CA ALA A 99 23.47 -2.31 18.69
C ALA A 99 22.78 -2.89 17.45
N ILE A 100 21.86 -3.84 17.68
CA ILE A 100 21.09 -4.50 16.63
C ILE A 100 19.62 -4.51 17.06
N SER A 101 18.73 -4.09 16.16
CA SER A 101 17.29 -4.15 16.34
C SER A 101 16.63 -4.82 15.14
N GLY A 102 15.62 -5.63 15.40
CA GLY A 102 14.83 -6.28 14.35
C GLY A 102 13.35 -6.32 14.69
N THR A 103 12.52 -6.13 13.69
CA THR A 103 11.05 -6.24 13.80
C THR A 103 10.50 -7.01 12.61
N ILE A 104 9.58 -7.93 12.88
CA ILE A 104 8.82 -8.65 11.86
C ILE A 104 7.35 -8.52 12.21
N VAL A 105 6.55 -8.19 11.22
CA VAL A 105 5.10 -8.04 11.34
C VAL A 105 4.42 -8.92 10.31
N ARG A 106 3.37 -9.62 10.72
CA ARG A 106 2.41 -10.30 9.85
C ARG A 106 1.03 -9.70 10.09
N LYS A 107 0.35 -9.31 9.02
CA LYS A 107 -0.99 -8.71 9.09
C LYS A 107 -1.91 -9.33 8.05
N THR A 108 -3.09 -9.80 8.50
CA THR A 108 -4.16 -10.34 7.64
C THR A 108 -5.51 -9.92 8.17
N GLY A 109 -6.52 -9.95 7.33
CA GLY A 109 -7.92 -9.75 7.71
C GLY A 109 -8.76 -9.22 6.56
N ASP A 110 -10.06 -9.39 6.70
CA ASP A 110 -11.05 -8.79 5.80
C ASP A 110 -11.37 -7.36 6.26
N GLY A 111 -11.71 -6.51 5.31
CA GLY A 111 -12.17 -5.16 5.60
C GLY A 111 -13.67 -5.12 5.91
N PHE A 112 -14.14 -3.98 6.41
CA PHE A 112 -15.58 -3.72 6.61
C PHE A 112 -16.36 -3.65 5.30
N ILE A 113 -15.71 -3.22 4.24
CA ILE A 113 -16.32 -3.07 2.93
C ILE A 113 -16.20 -4.40 2.19
N ASP A 114 -17.28 -4.84 1.56
CA ASP A 114 -17.34 -6.12 0.85
C ASP A 114 -16.19 -6.29 -0.14
N GLY A 115 -15.57 -7.47 -0.15
CA GLY A 115 -14.46 -7.81 -1.01
C GLY A 115 -13.18 -6.99 -0.81
N THR A 116 -13.07 -6.26 0.30
CA THR A 116 -11.80 -5.66 0.76
C THR A 116 -11.10 -6.58 1.76
N TRP A 117 -9.79 -6.57 1.74
CA TRP A 117 -8.95 -7.44 2.58
C TRP A 117 -7.52 -6.93 2.62
N THR A 118 -6.72 -7.41 3.56
CA THR A 118 -5.29 -7.14 3.67
C THR A 118 -4.50 -8.42 3.91
N ASP A 119 -3.36 -8.53 3.26
CA ASP A 119 -2.38 -9.61 3.42
C ASP A 119 -0.99 -9.00 3.30
N ALA A 120 -0.33 -8.79 4.43
CA ALA A 120 0.90 -8.03 4.48
C ALA A 120 1.93 -8.64 5.43
N TRP A 121 3.19 -8.43 5.06
CA TRP A 121 4.34 -8.57 5.93
C TRP A 121 5.03 -7.21 6.07
N ALA A 122 5.72 -7.00 7.17
CA ALA A 122 6.68 -5.93 7.28
C ALA A 122 7.93 -6.43 7.99
N TYR A 123 9.07 -5.86 7.65
CA TYR A 123 10.34 -6.17 8.29
C TYR A 123 11.16 -4.90 8.49
N TYR A 124 11.91 -4.91 9.55
CA TYR A 124 12.91 -3.92 9.89
C TYR A 124 14.14 -4.62 10.46
N LEU A 125 15.31 -4.21 10.00
CA LEU A 125 16.59 -4.53 10.59
C LEU A 125 17.39 -3.23 10.70
N GLY A 126 17.88 -2.91 11.88
CA GLY A 126 18.74 -1.78 12.12
C GLY A 126 19.97 -2.20 12.91
N THR A 127 21.12 -1.67 12.52
CA THR A 127 22.37 -1.83 13.25
C THR A 127 23.04 -0.48 13.43
N SER A 128 23.66 -0.26 14.59
CA SER A 128 24.50 0.89 14.85
C SER A 128 25.84 0.41 15.38
N TYR A 129 26.92 0.92 14.83
CA TYR A 129 28.28 0.57 15.24
C TYR A 129 29.13 1.82 15.43
N ALA A 130 29.63 2.03 16.65
CA ALA A 130 30.60 3.05 16.98
C ALA A 130 32.00 2.58 16.55
N ILE A 131 32.55 3.19 15.51
CA ILE A 131 33.91 2.94 15.04
C ILE A 131 34.91 3.52 16.05
N SER A 132 34.64 4.74 16.52
CA SER A 132 35.33 5.47 17.59
C SER A 132 34.31 6.29 18.38
N ASP A 133 34.78 7.09 19.34
CA ASP A 133 33.93 8.01 20.09
C ASP A 133 33.35 9.12 19.19
N ASP A 134 34.09 9.47 18.11
CA ASP A 134 33.74 10.54 17.19
C ASP A 134 33.09 10.01 15.89
N GLN A 135 33.03 8.69 15.68
CA GLN A 135 32.59 8.12 14.40
C GLN A 135 31.66 6.94 14.57
N ARG A 136 30.51 7.00 13.89
CA ARG A 136 29.46 5.98 13.93
C ARG A 136 28.92 5.68 12.53
N VAL A 137 28.62 4.43 12.27
CA VAL A 137 27.87 3.97 11.12
C VAL A 137 26.61 3.26 11.52
N GLU A 138 25.57 3.41 10.72
CA GLU A 138 24.27 2.75 10.93
C GLU A 138 23.80 2.15 9.61
N LEU A 139 23.35 0.91 9.64
CA LEU A 139 22.79 0.22 8.49
C LEU A 139 21.32 -0.13 8.79
N TYR A 140 20.45 0.20 7.86
CA TYR A 140 19.03 -0.06 7.95
C TYR A 140 18.52 -0.81 6.74
N ALA A 141 17.60 -1.75 6.96
CA ALA A 141 16.83 -2.41 5.92
C ALA A 141 15.36 -2.45 6.36
N ILE A 142 14.48 -1.87 5.56
CA ILE A 142 13.05 -1.73 5.86
C ILE A 142 12.24 -2.13 4.63
N GLY A 143 11.12 -2.81 4.83
CA GLY A 143 10.19 -3.08 3.75
C GLY A 143 8.87 -3.67 4.26
N ALA A 144 7.82 -3.48 3.47
CA ALA A 144 6.49 -3.94 3.76
C ALA A 144 5.82 -4.54 2.51
N PRO A 145 6.17 -5.78 2.14
CA PRO A 145 5.46 -6.47 1.07
C PRO A 145 4.00 -6.69 1.47
N GLN A 146 3.08 -6.18 0.65
CA GLN A 146 1.66 -6.19 0.95
C GLN A 146 0.82 -6.39 -0.30
N ARG A 147 -0.39 -6.92 -0.10
CA ARG A 147 -1.49 -6.91 -1.05
C ARG A 147 -2.81 -6.65 -0.35
N HIS A 148 -3.74 -6.02 -1.04
CA HIS A 148 -5.06 -5.76 -0.49
C HIS A 148 -6.10 -5.55 -1.59
N GLY A 149 -7.35 -5.86 -1.28
CA GLY A 149 -8.51 -5.49 -2.07
C GLY A 149 -8.98 -4.07 -1.74
N GLN A 150 -9.41 -3.32 -2.77
CA GLN A 150 -9.72 -1.91 -2.66
C GLN A 150 -11.21 -1.62 -2.92
N ASN A 151 -11.66 -0.45 -2.48
CA ASN A 151 -12.91 0.20 -2.87
C ASN A 151 -12.58 1.61 -3.36
N LEU A 152 -12.57 1.84 -4.67
CA LEU A 152 -12.08 3.08 -5.27
C LEU A 152 -13.17 3.95 -5.92
N TYR A 153 -14.34 3.41 -6.24
CA TYR A 153 -15.35 4.17 -6.95
C TYR A 153 -16.21 5.00 -6.00
N LYS A 154 -16.49 6.23 -6.43
CA LYS A 154 -17.50 7.07 -5.80
C LYS A 154 -18.88 6.60 -6.25
N GLN A 155 -19.81 6.56 -5.31
CA GLN A 155 -21.18 6.16 -5.54
C GLN A 155 -22.14 7.28 -5.14
N ASN A 156 -23.36 7.23 -5.68
CA ASN A 156 -24.47 7.97 -5.12
C ASN A 156 -24.70 7.51 -3.69
N ILE A 157 -24.92 8.44 -2.77
CA ILE A 157 -25.09 8.13 -1.35
C ILE A 157 -26.31 7.21 -1.09
N ALA A 158 -27.35 7.31 -1.91
CA ALA A 158 -28.50 6.42 -1.84
C ALA A 158 -28.18 4.94 -2.13
N THR A 159 -27.01 4.65 -2.75
CA THR A 159 -26.50 3.28 -2.87
C THR A 159 -26.24 2.65 -1.51
N TYR A 160 -25.79 3.46 -0.56
CA TYR A 160 -25.47 3.00 0.80
C TYR A 160 -26.61 3.13 1.78
N SER A 161 -27.41 4.20 1.67
CA SER A 161 -28.58 4.45 2.48
C SER A 161 -29.49 5.51 1.85
N GLN A 162 -30.71 5.13 1.55
CA GLN A 162 -31.75 6.02 1.05
C GLN A 162 -32.25 6.99 2.13
N GLU A 163 -32.35 6.52 3.38
CA GLU A 163 -32.69 7.37 4.52
C GLU A 163 -31.69 8.52 4.68
N LEU A 164 -30.38 8.19 4.65
CA LEU A 164 -29.33 9.21 4.74
C LEU A 164 -29.36 10.15 3.55
N ALA A 165 -29.57 9.64 2.34
CA ALA A 165 -29.66 10.46 1.13
C ALA A 165 -30.80 11.48 1.24
N GLY A 166 -32.00 11.02 1.63
CA GLY A 166 -33.20 11.87 1.81
C GLY A 166 -33.04 12.91 2.94
N SER A 167 -32.12 12.71 3.88
CA SER A 167 -31.81 13.68 4.93
C SER A 167 -30.90 14.83 4.49
N ILE A 168 -30.28 14.73 3.30
CA ILE A 168 -29.36 15.74 2.78
C ILE A 168 -30.16 16.82 2.06
N ASP A 169 -30.00 18.06 2.50
CA ASP A 169 -30.67 19.19 1.89
C ASP A 169 -30.24 19.36 0.40
N GLY A 170 -31.24 19.43 -0.48
CA GLY A 170 -31.03 19.54 -1.92
C GLY A 170 -30.64 18.24 -2.64
N TYR A 171 -30.74 17.07 -1.98
CA TYR A 171 -30.57 15.79 -2.65
C TYR A 171 -31.65 15.60 -3.75
N ASN A 172 -31.23 15.11 -4.91
CA ASN A 172 -32.13 14.81 -6.02
C ASN A 172 -32.48 13.32 -6.06
N ASP A 173 -33.68 12.97 -5.58
CA ASP A 173 -34.15 11.58 -5.52
C ASP A 173 -34.19 10.90 -6.90
N SER A 174 -34.43 11.66 -7.96
CA SER A 174 -34.49 11.10 -9.33
C SER A 174 -33.10 10.72 -9.89
N ALA A 175 -32.02 11.09 -9.20
CA ALA A 175 -30.66 10.74 -9.61
C ALA A 175 -30.25 9.30 -9.24
N TYR A 176 -31.11 8.60 -8.49
CA TYR A 176 -30.86 7.22 -8.08
C TYR A 176 -31.97 6.29 -8.57
N VAL A 177 -31.60 5.25 -9.29
CA VAL A 177 -32.52 4.19 -9.72
C VAL A 177 -31.93 2.88 -9.21
N ALA A 178 -32.63 2.25 -8.26
CA ALA A 178 -32.30 0.91 -7.78
C ALA A 178 -32.76 -0.12 -8.83
N GLY A 179 -31.88 -1.05 -9.16
CA GLY A 179 -32.21 -2.16 -10.04
C GLY A 179 -32.78 -3.36 -9.29
N GLU A 180 -33.24 -4.35 -10.04
CA GLU A 180 -33.83 -5.57 -9.50
C GLU A 180 -32.92 -6.32 -8.52
N LYS A 181 -31.61 -6.20 -8.68
CA LYS A 181 -30.63 -6.88 -7.82
C LYS A 181 -30.48 -6.24 -6.43
N PHE A 182 -30.77 -4.96 -6.34
CA PHE A 182 -30.67 -4.18 -5.10
C PHE A 182 -32.03 -3.51 -4.88
N GLU A 183 -32.91 -4.12 -4.20
CA GLU A 183 -34.30 -3.68 -4.00
C GLU A 183 -34.47 -2.16 -3.85
N THR A 184 -33.87 -1.58 -2.80
CA THR A 184 -33.89 -0.14 -2.55
C THR A 184 -32.48 0.46 -2.43
N GLU A 185 -31.56 -0.25 -1.81
CA GLU A 185 -30.18 0.17 -1.57
C GLU A 185 -29.26 -1.06 -1.52
N ALA A 186 -27.99 -0.90 -1.84
CA ALA A 186 -27.01 -1.97 -1.75
C ALA A 186 -26.41 -2.12 -0.34
N GLY A 187 -26.67 -1.13 0.52
CA GLY A 187 -26.19 -1.13 1.89
C GLY A 187 -24.80 -0.53 2.08
N ARG A 188 -24.51 -0.20 3.33
CA ARG A 188 -23.30 0.55 3.70
C ARG A 188 -21.97 -0.15 3.45
N PHE A 189 -21.98 -1.46 3.27
CA PHE A 189 -20.78 -2.26 3.02
C PHE A 189 -20.50 -2.48 1.53
N TYR A 190 -21.41 -2.04 0.67
CA TYR A 190 -21.31 -2.23 -0.77
C TYR A 190 -19.99 -1.70 -1.34
N ASN A 191 -19.39 -2.51 -2.20
CA ASN A 191 -18.19 -2.20 -2.94
C ASN A 191 -18.39 -2.50 -4.42
N GLN A 192 -18.31 -1.51 -5.27
CA GLN A 192 -18.50 -1.67 -6.71
C GLN A 192 -17.33 -2.40 -7.39
N ASN A 193 -16.20 -2.55 -6.71
CA ASN A 193 -15.02 -3.19 -7.27
C ASN A 193 -15.03 -4.71 -7.16
N TRP A 194 -15.91 -5.32 -6.40
CA TRP A 194 -15.98 -6.77 -6.27
C TRP A 194 -17.29 -7.33 -6.78
N ALA A 195 -17.28 -8.62 -7.11
CA ALA A 195 -18.49 -9.40 -7.32
C ALA A 195 -18.23 -10.89 -7.07
N PRO A 196 -19.27 -11.68 -6.80
CA PRO A 196 -19.16 -13.13 -6.69
C PRO A 196 -18.63 -13.74 -8.00
N VAL A 197 -17.92 -14.85 -7.86
CA VAL A 197 -17.50 -15.72 -8.96
C VAL A 197 -17.77 -17.16 -8.60
N SER A 198 -18.12 -18.01 -9.60
CA SER A 198 -18.35 -19.43 -9.36
C SER A 198 -17.12 -20.09 -8.71
N SER A 199 -17.36 -20.93 -7.71
CA SER A 199 -16.31 -21.76 -7.09
C SER A 199 -15.67 -22.76 -8.05
N ASP A 200 -16.30 -23.02 -9.19
CA ASP A 200 -15.74 -23.86 -10.27
C ASP A 200 -14.64 -23.16 -11.07
N TYR A 201 -14.60 -21.83 -11.04
CA TYR A 201 -13.54 -21.07 -11.66
C TYR A 201 -12.21 -21.23 -10.92
N LYS A 202 -11.24 -21.88 -11.55
CA LYS A 202 -9.92 -22.20 -10.98
C LYS A 202 -8.80 -21.27 -11.44
N GLY A 203 -9.15 -20.12 -11.99
CA GLY A 203 -8.17 -19.13 -12.41
C GLY A 203 -7.20 -18.73 -11.30
N LYS A 204 -5.94 -18.58 -11.67
CA LYS A 204 -4.89 -18.10 -10.78
C LYS A 204 -4.74 -16.60 -10.89
N GLN A 205 -4.28 -15.97 -9.80
CA GLN A 205 -3.87 -14.59 -9.81
C GLN A 205 -2.41 -14.47 -10.19
N TYR A 206 -2.09 -13.52 -11.08
CA TYR A 206 -0.73 -13.20 -11.44
C TYR A 206 -0.16 -12.19 -10.46
N TRP A 207 0.99 -12.51 -9.89
CA TRP A 207 1.64 -11.69 -8.88
C TRP A 207 3.08 -11.37 -9.30
N TYR A 208 3.48 -10.13 -9.13
CA TYR A 208 4.84 -9.71 -9.42
C TYR A 208 5.47 -8.97 -8.24
N MET A 209 6.37 -9.65 -7.53
CA MET A 209 7.19 -9.10 -6.45
C MET A 209 8.64 -9.48 -6.69
N TYR A 210 9.35 -8.72 -7.55
CA TYR A 210 10.69 -9.06 -8.03
C TYR A 210 10.78 -10.39 -8.80
N GLY A 211 9.73 -10.79 -9.41
CA GLY A 211 9.61 -11.98 -10.26
C GLY A 211 8.16 -12.35 -10.49
N ALA A 212 7.82 -12.69 -11.72
CA ALA A 212 6.49 -13.10 -12.10
C ALA A 212 6.15 -14.47 -11.48
N LYS A 213 5.07 -14.54 -10.74
CA LYS A 213 4.55 -15.78 -10.17
C LYS A 213 3.03 -15.80 -10.24
N THR A 214 2.47 -16.97 -10.45
CA THR A 214 1.06 -17.20 -10.20
C THR A 214 0.87 -17.60 -8.75
N THR A 215 -0.21 -17.13 -8.14
CA THR A 215 -0.61 -17.48 -6.79
C THR A 215 -2.11 -17.76 -6.76
N ASP A 216 -2.59 -18.35 -5.69
CA ASP A 216 -4.01 -18.48 -5.46
C ASP A 216 -4.62 -17.09 -5.24
N ARG A 217 -5.87 -16.94 -5.66
CA ARG A 217 -6.67 -15.77 -5.34
C ARG A 217 -6.86 -15.67 -3.84
N TYR A 218 -7.12 -14.46 -3.35
CA TYR A 218 -7.45 -14.27 -1.93
C TYR A 218 -8.69 -15.05 -1.51
N SER A 219 -9.75 -15.02 -2.34
CA SER A 219 -10.95 -15.82 -2.16
C SER A 219 -11.28 -16.64 -3.41
N SER A 220 -11.85 -17.85 -3.20
CA SER A 220 -12.43 -18.67 -4.27
C SER A 220 -13.79 -18.14 -4.74
N ASP A 221 -14.48 -17.37 -3.92
CA ASP A 221 -15.90 -17.07 -4.06
C ASP A 221 -16.16 -15.70 -4.68
N PHE A 222 -15.16 -14.84 -4.72
CA PHE A 222 -15.25 -13.53 -5.34
C PHE A 222 -13.96 -13.10 -6.04
N LEU A 223 -14.10 -12.12 -6.94
CA LEU A 223 -12.99 -11.34 -7.49
C LEU A 223 -13.22 -9.86 -7.17
N ASN A 224 -12.16 -9.20 -6.71
CA ASN A 224 -12.12 -7.75 -6.62
C ASN A 224 -11.39 -7.21 -7.85
N GLU A 225 -12.03 -6.31 -8.60
CA GLU A 225 -11.44 -5.68 -9.79
C GLU A 225 -10.21 -4.84 -9.42
N ARG A 226 -10.19 -4.28 -8.21
CA ARG A 226 -9.15 -3.38 -7.72
C ARG A 226 -8.38 -4.01 -6.57
N GLU A 227 -7.38 -4.77 -6.93
CA GLU A 227 -6.38 -5.25 -5.98
C GLU A 227 -5.08 -4.47 -6.18
N ASN A 228 -4.40 -4.19 -5.10
CA ASN A 228 -3.06 -3.59 -5.13
C ASN A 228 -2.08 -4.50 -4.40
N PHE A 229 -0.90 -4.65 -4.94
CA PHE A 229 0.23 -5.32 -4.30
C PHE A 229 1.50 -4.53 -4.56
N PHE A 230 2.31 -4.36 -3.54
CA PHE A 230 3.55 -3.61 -3.67
C PHE A 230 4.57 -4.03 -2.62
N HIS A 231 5.84 -3.96 -2.99
CA HIS A 231 6.97 -4.06 -2.10
C HIS A 231 7.98 -2.95 -2.44
N LYS A 232 8.24 -2.08 -1.49
CA LYS A 232 9.20 -0.98 -1.61
C LYS A 232 10.28 -1.11 -0.53
N PRO A 233 11.31 -1.97 -0.71
CA PRO A 233 12.41 -2.04 0.23
C PRO A 233 13.22 -0.75 0.22
N LEU A 234 13.74 -0.41 1.39
CA LEU A 234 14.70 0.65 1.60
C LEU A 234 15.91 0.07 2.34
N VAL A 235 17.10 0.26 1.80
CA VAL A 235 18.36 -0.02 2.48
C VAL A 235 19.17 1.28 2.51
N ASN A 236 19.60 1.69 3.68
CA ASN A 236 20.44 2.88 3.81
C ASN A 236 21.57 2.68 4.81
N LEU A 237 22.69 3.30 4.49
CA LEU A 237 23.88 3.40 5.33
C LEU A 237 24.04 4.86 5.73
N ASN A 238 23.98 5.12 7.03
CA ASN A 238 24.24 6.43 7.60
C ASN A 238 25.62 6.43 8.21
N HIS A 239 26.36 7.51 7.98
CA HIS A 239 27.68 7.75 8.57
C HIS A 239 27.68 9.11 9.25
N PHE A 240 28.11 9.13 10.51
CA PHE A 240 28.28 10.33 11.32
C PHE A 240 29.73 10.41 11.76
N TYR A 241 30.32 11.58 11.60
CA TYR A 241 31.69 11.82 11.96
C TYR A 241 31.89 13.24 12.47
N ASP A 242 32.24 13.36 13.75
CA ASP A 242 32.68 14.59 14.38
C ASP A 242 34.19 14.77 14.09
N ILE A 243 34.48 15.49 13.01
CA ILE A 243 35.87 15.67 12.50
C ILE A 243 36.68 16.52 13.48
N SER A 244 36.02 17.50 14.11
CA SER A 244 36.52 18.31 15.20
C SER A 244 35.34 18.80 16.06
N ASP A 245 35.62 19.53 17.14
CA ASP A 245 34.60 20.15 18.00
C ASP A 245 33.67 21.08 17.21
N GLU A 246 34.17 21.67 16.10
CA GLU A 246 33.46 22.64 15.26
C GLU A 246 32.95 22.03 13.94
N LEU A 247 33.46 20.87 13.50
CA LEU A 247 33.20 20.34 12.16
C LEU A 247 32.59 18.94 12.21
N ARG A 248 31.36 18.80 11.72
CA ARG A 248 30.62 17.55 11.71
C ARG A 248 30.16 17.16 10.33
N LEU A 249 30.41 15.92 9.94
CA LEU A 249 29.94 15.30 8.70
C LEU A 249 28.84 14.30 9.00
N SER A 250 27.71 14.41 8.31
CA SER A 250 26.70 13.37 8.25
C SER A 250 26.41 12.99 6.80
N SER A 251 26.42 11.70 6.50
CA SER A 251 26.19 11.19 5.15
C SER A 251 25.20 10.04 5.18
N VAL A 252 24.28 10.00 4.21
CA VAL A 252 23.32 8.92 4.02
C VAL A 252 23.44 8.43 2.58
N ALA A 253 23.85 7.19 2.39
CA ALA A 253 23.78 6.49 1.12
C ALA A 253 22.60 5.52 1.15
N TYR A 254 21.79 5.47 0.09
CA TYR A 254 20.62 4.60 0.09
C TYR A 254 20.27 4.01 -1.28
N TRP A 255 19.62 2.88 -1.22
CA TRP A 255 18.86 2.28 -2.30
C TRP A 255 17.42 2.05 -1.85
N SER A 256 16.47 2.43 -2.69
CA SER A 256 15.05 2.11 -2.51
C SER A 256 14.54 1.45 -3.78
N GLY A 257 14.21 0.18 -3.68
CA GLY A 257 13.52 -0.54 -4.74
C GLY A 257 12.04 -0.26 -4.73
N GLY A 258 11.35 -0.71 -5.77
CA GLY A 258 9.91 -0.71 -5.85
C GLY A 258 9.45 -1.71 -6.88
N SER A 259 8.58 -2.62 -6.49
CA SER A 259 7.99 -3.61 -7.40
C SER A 259 6.57 -3.93 -6.95
N GLY A 260 5.64 -3.88 -7.89
CA GLY A 260 4.25 -4.19 -7.62
C GLY A 260 3.33 -3.65 -8.69
N GLY A 261 2.06 -3.55 -8.37
CA GLY A 261 1.06 -3.08 -9.30
C GLY A 261 -0.34 -3.11 -8.74
N GLY A 262 -1.30 -2.95 -9.62
CA GLY A 262 -2.70 -3.04 -9.31
C GLY A 262 -3.52 -3.62 -10.45
N THR A 263 -4.63 -4.24 -10.11
CA THR A 263 -5.55 -4.79 -11.08
C THR A 263 -6.55 -3.76 -11.58
N GLY A 264 -7.13 -4.01 -12.71
CA GLY A 264 -8.21 -3.26 -13.32
C GLY A 264 -8.69 -3.94 -14.59
N THR A 265 -9.93 -3.75 -14.94
CA THR A 265 -10.47 -4.29 -16.18
C THR A 265 -9.81 -3.67 -17.41
N TYR A 266 -9.69 -4.48 -18.45
CA TYR A 266 -9.25 -4.06 -19.77
C TYR A 266 -10.08 -4.78 -20.85
N GLY A 267 -10.49 -4.05 -21.86
CA GLY A 267 -11.44 -4.54 -22.86
C GLY A 267 -12.89 -4.36 -22.41
N SER A 268 -13.78 -5.15 -22.97
CA SER A 268 -15.21 -5.12 -22.68
C SER A 268 -15.52 -6.16 -21.61
N VAL A 269 -15.69 -5.72 -20.37
CA VAL A 269 -16.02 -6.63 -19.27
C VAL A 269 -17.49 -6.47 -18.89
N SER A 270 -18.19 -7.59 -18.81
CA SER A 270 -19.62 -7.68 -18.54
C SER A 270 -19.97 -7.11 -17.16
N ARG A 271 -21.12 -6.43 -17.10
CA ARG A 271 -21.70 -5.87 -15.86
C ARG A 271 -23.18 -6.17 -15.83
N THR A 272 -23.68 -6.41 -14.63
CA THR A 272 -25.11 -6.47 -14.38
C THR A 272 -25.64 -5.06 -14.20
N PRO A 273 -26.45 -4.53 -15.12
CA PRO A 273 -27.04 -3.20 -14.94
C PRO A 273 -28.05 -3.20 -13.79
N ALA A 274 -28.29 -2.04 -13.22
CA ALA A 274 -29.30 -1.87 -12.19
C ALA A 274 -30.72 -2.06 -12.76
N VAL A 275 -30.93 -1.60 -13.99
CA VAL A 275 -32.19 -1.75 -14.73
C VAL A 275 -31.90 -2.40 -16.06
N GLU A 276 -32.64 -3.46 -16.42
CA GLU A 276 -32.49 -4.15 -17.68
C GLU A 276 -32.71 -3.20 -18.87
N GLY A 277 -31.82 -3.29 -19.87
CA GLY A 277 -31.85 -2.43 -21.05
C GLY A 277 -31.24 -1.04 -20.86
N GLU A 278 -30.96 -0.63 -19.64
CA GLU A 278 -30.28 0.64 -19.36
C GLU A 278 -28.77 0.48 -19.43
N ARG A 279 -28.09 1.59 -19.73
CA ARG A 279 -26.65 1.61 -19.70
C ARG A 279 -26.18 1.56 -18.26
N TRP A 280 -25.19 0.70 -17.94
CA TRP A 280 -24.67 0.50 -16.60
C TRP A 280 -24.27 1.81 -15.88
N TYR A 281 -23.85 2.84 -16.61
CA TYR A 281 -23.47 4.13 -16.05
C TYR A 281 -24.66 5.10 -15.83
N ALA A 282 -25.80 4.78 -16.36
CA ALA A 282 -27.02 5.60 -16.21
C ALA A 282 -27.78 5.26 -14.92
N SER A 283 -27.45 4.15 -14.31
CA SER A 283 -28.06 3.67 -13.08
C SER A 283 -27.01 3.25 -12.05
N SER A 284 -27.37 3.31 -10.78
CA SER A 284 -26.53 2.90 -9.67
C SER A 284 -27.41 2.16 -8.66
N PRO A 285 -26.96 1.09 -8.02
CA PRO A 285 -25.64 0.44 -8.22
C PRO A 285 -25.64 -0.54 -9.39
N TRP A 286 -24.43 -0.99 -9.77
CA TRP A 286 -24.21 -2.07 -10.72
C TRP A 286 -23.17 -3.04 -10.15
N MET A 287 -23.05 -4.25 -10.72
CA MET A 287 -22.02 -5.22 -10.33
C MET A 287 -21.30 -5.77 -11.55
N TRP A 288 -20.06 -6.21 -11.36
CA TRP A 288 -19.35 -7.02 -12.34
C TRP A 288 -20.06 -8.36 -12.52
N ASP A 289 -20.16 -8.81 -13.77
CA ASP A 289 -20.65 -10.15 -14.12
C ASP A 289 -19.46 -11.04 -14.51
N TRP A 290 -18.70 -11.45 -13.52
CA TRP A 290 -17.53 -12.32 -13.76
C TRP A 290 -17.91 -13.65 -14.38
N ASN A 291 -19.03 -14.26 -14.00
CA ASN A 291 -19.45 -15.54 -14.54
C ASN A 291 -19.89 -15.40 -16.01
N GLY A 292 -20.61 -14.34 -16.33
CA GLY A 292 -20.97 -14.01 -17.70
C GLY A 292 -19.75 -13.75 -18.57
N GLU A 293 -18.80 -12.97 -18.09
CA GLU A 293 -17.54 -12.69 -18.79
C GLU A 293 -16.71 -13.97 -19.03
N ILE A 294 -16.61 -14.85 -18.04
CA ILE A 294 -15.91 -16.13 -18.16
C ILE A 294 -16.59 -17.02 -19.21
N ALA A 295 -17.93 -17.08 -19.20
CA ALA A 295 -18.70 -17.86 -20.17
C ALA A 295 -18.53 -17.29 -21.59
N GLU A 296 -18.62 -15.98 -21.76
CA GLU A 296 -18.41 -15.29 -23.04
C GLU A 296 -17.00 -15.55 -23.58
N ASN A 297 -15.97 -15.31 -22.79
CA ASN A 297 -14.58 -15.55 -23.18
C ASN A 297 -14.33 -17.02 -23.54
N SER A 298 -14.96 -17.95 -22.83
CA SER A 298 -14.83 -19.40 -23.08
C SER A 298 -15.51 -19.88 -24.38
N ALA A 299 -16.47 -19.12 -24.88
CA ALA A 299 -17.21 -19.44 -26.10
C ALA A 299 -16.74 -18.64 -27.34
N ASN A 300 -15.97 -17.58 -27.13
CA ASN A 300 -15.59 -16.64 -28.18
C ASN A 300 -14.41 -17.16 -28.99
N VAL A 301 -14.71 -17.77 -30.15
CA VAL A 301 -13.72 -18.17 -31.15
C VAL A 301 -13.62 -17.07 -32.20
N ASP A 302 -12.44 -16.50 -32.37
CA ASP A 302 -12.17 -15.49 -33.40
C ASP A 302 -11.21 -16.07 -34.45
N SER A 303 -11.75 -16.54 -35.58
CA SER A 303 -11.00 -17.19 -36.64
C SER A 303 -9.95 -16.30 -37.33
N ALA A 304 -9.99 -14.98 -37.11
CA ALA A 304 -8.91 -14.11 -37.54
C ALA A 304 -7.60 -14.33 -36.76
N PHE A 305 -7.67 -14.99 -35.59
CA PHE A 305 -6.52 -15.29 -34.74
C PHE A 305 -6.25 -16.80 -34.61
N SER A 306 -7.30 -17.61 -34.47
CA SER A 306 -7.20 -19.07 -34.34
C SER A 306 -8.55 -19.72 -34.57
N ASP A 307 -8.54 -20.86 -35.22
CA ASP A 307 -9.76 -21.68 -35.42
C ASP A 307 -10.07 -22.59 -34.22
N THR A 308 -9.16 -22.66 -33.23
CA THR A 308 -9.26 -23.60 -32.12
C THR A 308 -9.12 -22.94 -30.74
N GLU A 309 -8.51 -21.76 -30.65
CA GLU A 309 -8.28 -21.08 -29.41
C GLU A 309 -9.31 -19.99 -29.17
N ASN A 310 -9.83 -19.90 -27.97
CA ASN A 310 -10.77 -18.86 -27.57
C ASN A 310 -10.04 -17.54 -27.29
N ARG A 311 -10.70 -16.42 -27.57
CA ARG A 311 -10.20 -15.09 -27.37
C ARG A 311 -11.01 -14.37 -26.32
N SER A 312 -10.34 -13.81 -25.31
CA SER A 312 -11.00 -12.96 -24.32
C SER A 312 -11.37 -11.59 -24.91
N THR A 313 -12.60 -11.16 -24.69
CA THR A 313 -13.12 -9.81 -25.01
C THR A 313 -12.80 -8.81 -23.91
N GLY A 314 -12.79 -9.28 -22.68
CA GLY A 314 -12.41 -8.54 -21.49
C GLY A 314 -11.56 -9.37 -20.53
N ILE A 315 -10.67 -8.72 -19.83
CA ILE A 315 -9.76 -9.35 -18.86
C ILE A 315 -9.59 -8.49 -17.62
N LEU A 316 -9.19 -9.13 -16.53
CA LEU A 316 -8.65 -8.45 -15.36
C LEU A 316 -7.12 -8.34 -15.52
N ARG A 317 -6.64 -7.13 -15.81
CA ARG A 317 -5.24 -6.82 -16.10
C ARG A 317 -4.49 -6.41 -14.85
N ASN A 318 -3.27 -6.89 -14.68
CA ASN A 318 -2.30 -6.31 -13.76
C ASN A 318 -1.45 -5.24 -14.45
N SER A 319 -1.44 -4.03 -13.89
CA SER A 319 -0.49 -2.98 -14.25
C SER A 319 0.71 -3.08 -13.33
N ILE A 320 1.83 -3.53 -13.85
CA ILE A 320 3.03 -3.80 -13.07
C ILE A 320 4.02 -2.65 -13.23
N ASN A 321 4.52 -2.15 -12.09
CA ASN A 321 5.54 -1.11 -12.02
C ASN A 321 6.77 -1.64 -11.30
N ARG A 322 7.92 -1.17 -11.75
CA ARG A 322 9.20 -1.39 -11.08
C ARG A 322 10.03 -0.12 -11.13
N GLN A 323 10.65 0.21 -10.02
CA GLN A 323 11.61 1.31 -9.93
C GLN A 323 12.76 0.97 -8.99
N ASP A 324 13.90 1.56 -9.24
CA ASP A 324 15.06 1.53 -8.35
C ASP A 324 15.59 2.96 -8.21
N THR A 325 15.77 3.41 -6.98
CA THR A 325 16.25 4.74 -6.64
C THR A 325 17.52 4.62 -5.80
N TYR A 326 18.55 5.35 -6.18
CA TYR A 326 19.80 5.43 -5.45
C TYR A 326 20.05 6.88 -5.06
N GLY A 327 20.61 7.11 -3.90
CA GLY A 327 20.94 8.45 -3.47
C GLY A 327 22.09 8.50 -2.48
N LEU A 328 22.76 9.65 -2.50
CA LEU A 328 23.77 10.04 -1.52
C LEU A 328 23.46 11.48 -1.07
N ILE A 329 23.30 11.65 0.22
CA ILE A 329 23.08 12.95 0.85
C ILE A 329 24.21 13.15 1.86
N SER A 330 24.97 14.22 1.73
CA SER A 330 26.01 14.56 2.70
C SER A 330 25.81 16.00 3.19
N LYS A 331 25.98 16.19 4.49
CA LYS A 331 25.88 17.47 5.15
C LYS A 331 27.13 17.69 5.98
N LEU A 332 27.79 18.81 5.75
CA LEU A 332 28.91 19.28 6.54
C LEU A 332 28.43 20.51 7.33
N ASN A 333 28.51 20.43 8.65
CA ASN A 333 28.19 21.55 9.56
C ASN A 333 29.48 22.09 10.13
N TYR A 334 29.60 23.40 10.16
CA TYR A 334 30.67 24.15 10.84
C TYR A 334 29.98 25.12 11.82
N ASP A 335 30.26 24.94 13.11
CA ASP A 335 29.71 25.74 14.20
C ASP A 335 30.73 26.75 14.72
#